data_f365ce9d8ccfc1898c2bb447b736089c
#
_entry.id   f365ce9d8ccfc1898c2bb447b736089c
#
_cell.length_a   1.000
_cell.length_b   1.000
_cell.length_c   1.000
_cell.angle_alpha   90.00
_cell.angle_beta   90.00
_cell.angle_gamma   90.00
#
_symmetry.space_group_name_H-M   'P 1'
#
loop_
_entity.id
_entity.type
_entity.pdbx_description
1 polymer ?
#
loop_
_entity_poly.entity_id
_entity_poly.type
_entity_poly.pdbx_seq_one_letter_code
_entity_poly.pdbx_strand_id
1 'polypeptide(L)'
;MSKILIVIPAYEDFDLPRTVEEAIDKAYNPEQIHFVIGLQYKTVDISSFLDKYKDDDRFTFVHYELNGRPGVNRIRHELLQYHNGEEYLLLIDSHMNFLTYWDQVIVNGYKDMQDKFGSRVVWSRPMSEFPTLSVATGEIDNAINWIAAIDERHQASSHNGVIRQAQTPQKWNGEPFIISTWITSHFAFMDSLWIKEVGIDPNVHQYCEEQLTTIKTYLAGWTAVYDAILYPIGHSPQKTNLSLYGKEDAKYHDKEFGQIDSADVKREVARFLLTGYSDIIEVKTRQKSIADFYKNLGVEELVEGLKLYLNIDS
;
A
#
# COMPACT_ATOMS: atom_id res chain seq x y z
N MET A 1 2.50 2.23 25.95
CA MET A 1 3.21 2.05 24.67
C MET A 1 2.15 1.78 23.63
N SER A 2 2.18 2.52 22.51
CA SER A 2 1.19 2.36 21.43
C SER A 2 1.25 0.96 20.85
N LYS A 3 0.09 0.45 20.42
CA LYS A 3 0.00 -0.91 19.86
C LYS A 3 0.00 -0.91 18.34
N ILE A 4 -0.60 0.10 17.73
CA ILE A 4 -0.71 0.24 16.29
C ILE A 4 -0.01 1.52 15.85
N LEU A 5 0.98 1.39 14.97
CA LEU A 5 1.54 2.50 14.20
C LEU A 5 0.71 2.67 12.93
N ILE A 6 0.13 3.85 12.73
CA ILE A 6 -0.56 4.22 11.48
C ILE A 6 0.33 5.17 10.70
N VAL A 7 0.67 4.81 9.47
CA VAL A 7 1.48 5.61 8.55
C VAL A 7 0.60 6.16 7.44
N ILE A 8 0.53 7.50 7.34
CA ILE A 8 -0.33 8.21 6.38
C ILE A 8 0.49 9.21 5.58
N PRO A 9 0.81 8.97 4.31
CA PRO A 9 1.27 9.99 3.39
C PRO A 9 0.07 10.84 2.95
N ALA A 10 0.15 12.16 3.07
CA ALA A 10 -0.93 13.07 2.73
C ALA A 10 -0.43 14.20 1.82
N TYR A 11 -1.01 14.30 0.61
CA TYR A 11 -0.68 15.31 -0.39
C TYR A 11 -1.90 16.15 -0.73
N GLU A 12 -1.90 17.43 -0.30
CA GLU A 12 -2.99 18.39 -0.56
C GLU A 12 -4.40 17.81 -0.32
N ASP A 13 -4.54 16.95 0.69
CA ASP A 13 -5.75 16.21 0.95
C ASP A 13 -6.55 16.83 2.09
N PHE A 14 -7.69 17.44 1.77
CA PHE A 14 -8.58 18.05 2.78
C PHE A 14 -9.30 16.99 3.65
N ASP A 15 -9.31 15.72 3.24
CA ASP A 15 -9.98 14.63 3.95
C ASP A 15 -9.13 14.05 5.11
N LEU A 16 -7.84 14.38 5.16
CA LEU A 16 -6.94 13.91 6.22
C LEU A 16 -7.49 14.18 7.65
N PRO A 17 -7.97 15.40 7.98
CA PRO A 17 -8.53 15.65 9.31
C PRO A 17 -9.69 14.71 9.64
N ARG A 18 -10.64 14.54 8.72
CA ARG A 18 -11.78 13.64 8.89
C ARG A 18 -11.33 12.19 9.09
N THR A 19 -10.39 11.73 8.28
CA THR A 19 -9.86 10.35 8.36
C THR A 19 -9.27 10.07 9.73
N VAL A 20 -8.45 10.97 10.24
CA VAL A 20 -7.80 10.81 11.56
C VAL A 20 -8.81 10.91 12.69
N GLU A 21 -9.72 11.89 12.66
CA GLU A 21 -10.75 12.07 13.67
C GLU A 21 -11.70 10.86 13.71
N GLU A 22 -12.11 10.34 12.55
CA GLU A 22 -12.95 9.15 12.48
C GLU A 22 -12.21 7.91 13.01
N ALA A 23 -10.91 7.77 12.72
CA ALA A 23 -10.09 6.69 13.27
C ALA A 23 -10.07 6.71 14.79
N ILE A 24 -9.91 7.88 15.41
CA ILE A 24 -9.90 8.07 16.85
C ILE A 24 -11.28 7.82 17.46
N ASP A 25 -12.30 8.48 16.91
CA ASP A 25 -13.66 8.45 17.47
C ASP A 25 -14.29 7.06 17.45
N LYS A 26 -13.90 6.24 16.46
CA LYS A 26 -14.40 4.87 16.29
C LYS A 26 -13.49 3.79 16.85
N ALA A 27 -12.31 4.13 17.35
CA ALA A 27 -11.43 3.17 17.98
C ALA A 27 -11.98 2.72 19.35
N TYR A 28 -11.71 1.47 19.72
CA TYR A 28 -11.96 0.94 21.06
C TYR A 28 -10.90 1.40 22.05
N ASN A 29 -9.62 1.48 21.62
CA ASN A 29 -8.48 1.95 22.42
C ASN A 29 -7.71 3.05 21.70
N PRO A 30 -8.26 4.26 21.53
CA PRO A 30 -7.61 5.33 20.76
C PRO A 30 -6.26 5.77 21.36
N GLU A 31 -6.01 5.55 22.64
CA GLU A 31 -4.75 5.84 23.31
C GLU A 31 -3.62 4.86 22.93
N GLN A 32 -3.94 3.73 22.28
CA GLN A 32 -2.96 2.75 21.81
C GLN A 32 -2.59 2.94 20.33
N ILE A 33 -2.99 4.04 19.73
CA ILE A 33 -2.72 4.34 18.33
C ILE A 33 -1.66 5.45 18.26
N HIS A 34 -0.64 5.23 17.44
CA HIS A 34 0.36 6.24 17.09
C HIS A 34 0.22 6.60 15.60
N PHE A 35 -0.04 7.86 15.33
CA PHE A 35 -0.16 8.40 13.97
C PHE A 35 1.16 9.04 13.54
N VAL A 36 1.74 8.56 12.44
CA VAL A 36 2.88 9.18 11.78
C VAL A 36 2.42 9.66 10.40
N ILE A 37 2.33 10.97 10.25
CA ILE A 37 1.68 11.61 9.10
C ILE A 37 2.68 12.44 8.33
N GLY A 38 2.87 12.10 7.05
CA GLY A 38 3.70 12.85 6.11
C GLY A 38 2.89 13.91 5.40
N LEU A 39 3.19 15.18 5.66
CA LEU A 39 2.42 16.33 5.20
C LEU A 39 3.07 17.01 4.01
N GLN A 40 2.38 17.03 2.88
CA GLN A 40 2.75 17.75 1.65
C GLN A 40 1.64 18.76 1.33
N TYR A 41 1.63 19.91 2.00
CA TYR A 41 0.56 20.90 1.90
C TYR A 41 1.09 22.27 1.51
N LYS A 42 0.37 22.93 0.61
CA LYS A 42 0.64 24.29 0.16
C LYS A 42 -0.62 25.13 0.02
N THR A 43 -1.70 24.51 -0.48
CA THR A 43 -2.95 25.22 -0.84
C THR A 43 -4.10 24.84 0.07
N VAL A 44 -4.16 23.59 0.51
CA VAL A 44 -5.21 23.11 1.42
C VAL A 44 -4.83 23.49 2.86
N ASP A 45 -5.71 24.21 3.53
CA ASP A 45 -5.52 24.65 4.92
C ASP A 45 -6.00 23.55 5.89
N ILE A 46 -5.05 22.99 6.64
CA ILE A 46 -5.29 22.02 7.73
C ILE A 46 -4.78 22.55 9.08
N SER A 47 -4.56 23.85 9.21
CA SER A 47 -3.96 24.45 10.41
C SER A 47 -4.74 24.14 11.69
N SER A 48 -6.07 24.21 11.64
CA SER A 48 -6.92 23.86 12.78
C SER A 48 -6.74 22.42 13.27
N PHE A 49 -6.53 21.48 12.33
CA PHE A 49 -6.24 20.09 12.66
C PHE A 49 -4.86 19.95 13.30
N LEU A 50 -3.84 20.60 12.74
CA LEU A 50 -2.49 20.57 13.30
C LEU A 50 -2.45 21.20 14.68
N ASP A 51 -3.11 22.35 14.90
CA ASP A 51 -3.21 23.01 16.20
C ASP A 51 -3.90 22.15 17.25
N LYS A 52 -4.90 21.37 16.85
CA LYS A 52 -5.63 20.45 17.73
C LYS A 52 -4.73 19.34 18.30
N TYR A 53 -3.80 18.83 17.50
CA TYR A 53 -3.01 17.65 17.85
C TYR A 53 -1.50 17.89 18.02
N LYS A 54 -1.01 19.13 17.94
CA LYS A 54 0.42 19.44 18.04
C LYS A 54 1.10 19.03 19.35
N ASP A 55 0.33 18.98 20.43
CA ASP A 55 0.80 18.65 21.79
C ASP A 55 0.33 17.24 22.23
N ASP A 56 -0.20 16.43 21.32
CA ASP A 56 -0.67 15.08 21.60
C ASP A 56 0.43 14.06 21.21
N ASP A 57 0.99 13.37 22.20
CA ASP A 57 2.10 12.41 22.02
C ASP A 57 1.78 11.24 21.10
N ARG A 58 0.51 11.06 20.72
CA ARG A 58 0.10 10.05 19.75
C ARG A 58 0.38 10.47 18.30
N PHE A 59 0.81 11.70 18.07
CA PHE A 59 1.00 12.26 16.73
C PHE A 59 2.44 12.64 16.46
N THR A 60 2.91 12.22 15.29
CA THR A 60 4.15 12.70 14.69
C THR A 60 3.84 13.27 13.31
N PHE A 61 3.99 14.57 13.17
CA PHE A 61 3.83 15.27 11.89
C PHE A 61 5.18 15.52 11.23
N VAL A 62 5.35 15.01 10.01
CA VAL A 62 6.57 15.20 9.21
C VAL A 62 6.23 16.06 8.00
N HIS A 63 6.79 17.26 7.93
CA HIS A 63 6.52 18.19 6.85
C HIS A 63 7.51 18.01 5.69
N TYR A 64 6.99 17.94 4.48
CA TYR A 64 7.76 17.83 3.25
C TYR A 64 7.55 19.06 2.37
N GLU A 65 8.63 19.58 1.82
CA GLU A 65 8.53 20.64 0.82
C GLU A 65 8.03 20.08 -0.51
N LEU A 66 7.16 20.84 -1.19
CA LEU A 66 6.60 20.43 -2.48
C LEU A 66 7.59 20.56 -3.63
N ASN A 67 8.66 21.33 -3.44
CA ASN A 67 9.72 21.47 -4.44
C ASN A 67 10.61 20.22 -4.43
N GLY A 68 10.56 19.43 -5.51
CA GLY A 68 11.30 18.16 -5.61
C GLY A 68 10.55 16.95 -5.04
N ARG A 69 9.27 17.04 -4.91
CA ARG A 69 8.28 16.04 -4.44
C ARG A 69 8.82 14.63 -4.23
N PRO A 70 9.08 14.21 -3.00
CA PRO A 70 9.33 12.80 -2.76
C PRO A 70 8.05 12.03 -3.11
N GLY A 71 8.14 10.98 -3.90
CA GLY A 71 7.01 10.11 -4.18
C GLY A 71 6.53 9.39 -2.92
N VAL A 72 5.33 8.80 -3.01
CA VAL A 72 4.65 8.17 -1.87
C VAL A 72 5.47 7.09 -1.17
N ASN A 73 6.24 6.30 -1.92
CA ASN A 73 7.11 5.27 -1.36
C ASN A 73 8.22 5.85 -0.50
N ARG A 74 8.87 6.91 -0.99
CA ARG A 74 9.91 7.57 -0.22
C ARG A 74 9.37 8.15 1.08
N ILE A 75 8.21 8.80 1.02
CA ILE A 75 7.55 9.31 2.22
C ILE A 75 7.25 8.16 3.19
N ARG A 76 6.61 7.08 2.75
CA ARG A 76 6.34 5.93 3.60
C ARG A 76 7.61 5.35 4.21
N HIS A 77 8.69 5.22 3.41
CA HIS A 77 9.97 4.76 3.93
C HIS A 77 10.48 5.64 5.08
N GLU A 78 10.44 6.95 4.92
CA GLU A 78 10.90 7.90 5.95
C GLU A 78 9.99 7.89 7.18
N LEU A 79 8.67 7.79 6.99
CA LEU A 79 7.72 7.70 8.10
C LEU A 79 7.88 6.42 8.93
N LEU A 80 8.28 5.30 8.32
CA LEU A 80 8.56 4.06 9.04
C LEU A 80 9.74 4.17 10.03
N GLN A 81 10.60 5.18 9.89
CA GLN A 81 11.71 5.42 10.84
C GLN A 81 11.22 5.92 12.20
N TYR A 82 9.98 6.38 12.31
CA TYR A 82 9.35 6.80 13.56
C TYR A 82 8.71 5.64 14.34
N HIS A 83 8.82 4.39 13.85
CA HIS A 83 8.41 3.22 14.61
C HIS A 83 9.15 3.17 15.96
N ASN A 84 8.41 3.11 17.06
CA ASN A 84 8.92 3.19 18.43
C ASN A 84 8.46 2.01 19.31
N GLY A 85 8.42 0.82 18.71
CA GLY A 85 8.10 -0.42 19.41
C GLY A 85 6.61 -0.79 19.39
N GLU A 86 5.82 -0.21 18.50
CA GLU A 86 4.45 -0.64 18.23
C GLU A 86 4.45 -2.09 17.73
N GLU A 87 3.44 -2.84 18.14
CA GLU A 87 3.29 -4.27 17.78
C GLU A 87 2.90 -4.44 16.31
N TYR A 88 2.03 -3.54 15.82
CA TYR A 88 1.46 -3.61 14.48
C TYR A 88 1.75 -2.35 13.67
N LEU A 89 1.82 -2.54 12.36
CA LEU A 89 1.89 -1.48 11.35
C LEU A 89 0.61 -1.48 10.52
N LEU A 90 0.01 -0.30 10.34
CA LEU A 90 -1.09 -0.04 9.42
C LEU A 90 -0.67 1.03 8.42
N LEU A 91 -0.60 0.67 7.15
CA LEU A 91 -0.39 1.60 6.04
C LEU A 91 -1.76 1.95 5.43
N ILE A 92 -2.10 3.22 5.36
CA ILE A 92 -3.35 3.71 4.76
C ILE A 92 -3.12 5.01 3.99
N ASP A 93 -4.12 5.35 3.17
CA ASP A 93 -4.21 6.66 2.54
C ASP A 93 -4.85 7.71 3.48
N SER A 94 -4.82 8.98 3.06
CA SER A 94 -5.34 10.11 3.84
C SER A 94 -6.86 10.30 3.77
N HIS A 95 -7.61 9.43 3.07
CA HIS A 95 -9.05 9.52 2.85
C HIS A 95 -9.76 8.18 3.10
N MET A 96 -9.76 7.76 4.36
CA MET A 96 -10.29 6.47 4.80
C MET A 96 -11.56 6.62 5.64
N ASN A 97 -12.36 5.55 5.72
CA ASN A 97 -13.52 5.42 6.60
C ASN A 97 -13.32 4.24 7.54
N PHE A 98 -13.80 4.33 8.76
CA PHE A 98 -13.56 3.31 9.78
C PHE A 98 -14.85 2.68 10.31
N LEU A 99 -14.83 1.39 10.63
CA LEU A 99 -15.87 0.72 11.38
C LEU A 99 -15.74 1.07 12.89
N THR A 100 -16.84 1.09 13.62
CA THR A 100 -16.78 1.19 15.08
C THR A 100 -15.96 0.03 15.67
N TYR A 101 -15.01 0.34 16.56
CA TYR A 101 -14.05 -0.60 17.17
C TYR A 101 -13.11 -1.25 16.16
N TRP A 102 -12.81 -0.57 15.08
CA TRP A 102 -11.98 -1.05 13.99
C TRP A 102 -10.62 -1.59 14.45
N ASP A 103 -9.99 -0.95 15.43
CA ASP A 103 -8.69 -1.31 16.00
C ASP A 103 -8.73 -2.70 16.67
N GLN A 104 -9.78 -2.99 17.43
CA GLN A 104 -9.99 -4.30 18.02
C GLN A 104 -10.33 -5.35 16.97
N VAL A 105 -11.18 -4.97 16.02
CA VAL A 105 -11.62 -5.85 14.93
C VAL A 105 -10.42 -6.27 14.07
N ILE A 106 -9.58 -5.32 13.67
CA ILE A 106 -8.42 -5.61 12.79
C ILE A 106 -7.37 -6.47 13.51
N VAL A 107 -7.10 -6.19 14.80
CA VAL A 107 -6.14 -6.98 15.58
C VAL A 107 -6.63 -8.42 15.78
N ASN A 108 -7.92 -8.62 16.06
CA ASN A 108 -8.48 -9.95 16.25
C ASN A 108 -8.49 -10.75 14.93
N GLY A 109 -8.98 -10.16 13.83
CA GLY A 109 -8.98 -10.81 12.52
C GLY A 109 -7.55 -11.13 12.03
N TYR A 110 -6.58 -10.26 12.35
CA TYR A 110 -5.17 -10.51 12.03
C TYR A 110 -4.60 -11.72 12.80
N LYS A 111 -4.95 -11.89 14.06
CA LYS A 111 -4.56 -13.07 14.84
C LYS A 111 -5.15 -14.35 14.27
N ASP A 112 -6.41 -14.34 13.85
CA ASP A 112 -7.04 -15.48 13.20
C ASP A 112 -6.31 -15.83 11.88
N MET A 113 -5.84 -14.82 11.13
CA MET A 113 -4.98 -15.06 9.95
C MET A 113 -3.62 -15.64 10.33
N GLN A 114 -2.98 -15.15 11.40
CA GLN A 114 -1.71 -15.68 11.88
C GLN A 114 -1.84 -17.14 12.34
N ASP A 115 -2.92 -17.50 13.00
CA ASP A 115 -3.20 -18.90 13.42
C ASP A 115 -3.33 -19.84 12.21
N LYS A 116 -3.89 -19.36 11.10
CA LYS A 116 -4.06 -20.15 9.87
C LYS A 116 -2.83 -20.19 8.98
N PHE A 117 -2.10 -19.08 8.82
CA PHE A 117 -1.04 -18.91 7.83
C PHE A 117 0.37 -18.72 8.42
N GLY A 118 0.49 -18.65 9.74
CA GLY A 118 1.75 -18.36 10.44
C GLY A 118 1.94 -16.88 10.73
N SER A 119 3.02 -16.55 11.46
CA SER A 119 3.25 -15.20 11.97
C SER A 119 3.56 -14.14 10.90
N ARG A 120 4.04 -14.56 9.72
CA ARG A 120 4.42 -13.64 8.63
C ARG A 120 3.26 -13.46 7.64
N VAL A 121 2.26 -12.71 8.05
CA VAL A 121 1.07 -12.39 7.26
C VAL A 121 0.99 -10.90 7.03
N VAL A 122 0.53 -10.48 5.86
CA VAL A 122 0.10 -9.12 5.55
C VAL A 122 -1.36 -9.18 5.19
N TRP A 123 -2.20 -8.54 5.98
CA TRP A 123 -3.60 -8.35 5.64
C TRP A 123 -3.72 -7.17 4.69
N SER A 124 -3.99 -7.43 3.44
CA SER A 124 -4.16 -6.38 2.44
C SER A 124 -5.25 -6.77 1.45
N ARG A 125 -5.97 -5.79 0.97
CA ARG A 125 -7.06 -6.01 0.03
C ARG A 125 -7.38 -4.74 -0.76
N PRO A 126 -7.91 -4.86 -1.99
CA PRO A 126 -8.61 -3.77 -2.67
C PRO A 126 -9.79 -3.31 -1.80
N MET A 127 -9.91 -2.02 -1.60
CA MET A 127 -10.87 -1.46 -0.65
C MET A 127 -12.17 -1.09 -1.34
N SER A 128 -13.28 -1.37 -0.68
CA SER A 128 -14.56 -0.74 -0.99
C SER A 128 -14.66 0.64 -0.34
N GLU A 129 -15.55 1.47 -0.84
CA GLU A 129 -15.77 2.83 -0.34
C GLU A 129 -16.13 2.88 1.15
N PHE A 130 -16.91 1.91 1.61
CA PHE A 130 -17.35 1.84 3.00
C PHE A 130 -16.88 0.56 3.68
N PRO A 131 -16.49 0.63 4.97
CA PRO A 131 -16.26 -0.56 5.74
C PRO A 131 -17.55 -1.35 5.85
N THR A 132 -17.49 -2.64 5.58
CA THR A 132 -18.65 -3.53 5.64
C THR A 132 -18.32 -4.82 6.34
N LEU A 133 -19.31 -5.35 7.07
CA LEU A 133 -19.41 -6.74 7.41
C LEU A 133 -20.27 -7.40 6.32
N SER A 134 -19.70 -7.69 5.17
CA SER A 134 -20.45 -8.34 4.11
C SER A 134 -20.23 -9.84 4.14
N VAL A 135 -21.28 -10.58 4.34
CA VAL A 135 -21.28 -12.00 3.96
C VAL A 135 -21.24 -12.02 2.43
N ALA A 136 -20.16 -12.50 1.87
CA ALA A 136 -20.00 -12.61 0.43
C ALA A 136 -21.14 -13.47 -0.16
N THR A 137 -21.94 -12.88 -1.01
CA THR A 137 -23.00 -13.57 -1.74
C THR A 137 -22.48 -13.91 -3.15
N GLY A 138 -21.95 -15.11 -3.31
CA GLY A 138 -21.72 -15.71 -4.63
C GLY A 138 -20.49 -15.29 -5.41
N GLU A 139 -20.15 -14.01 -5.47
CA GLU A 139 -18.95 -13.48 -6.13
C GLU A 139 -18.19 -12.58 -5.17
N ILE A 140 -16.87 -12.77 -5.09
CA ILE A 140 -15.99 -11.85 -4.42
C ILE A 140 -15.63 -10.80 -5.46
N ASP A 141 -16.20 -9.62 -5.31
CA ASP A 141 -15.70 -8.47 -6.04
C ASP A 141 -14.25 -8.25 -5.63
N ASN A 142 -13.35 -8.29 -6.60
CA ASN A 142 -11.97 -7.85 -6.45
C ASN A 142 -10.91 -8.89 -6.03
N ALA A 143 -10.95 -10.10 -6.53
CA ALA A 143 -9.71 -10.86 -6.58
C ALA A 143 -8.76 -10.17 -7.56
N ILE A 144 -7.57 -9.86 -7.09
CA ILE A 144 -6.54 -9.26 -7.92
C ILE A 144 -5.77 -10.37 -8.61
N ASN A 145 -5.85 -10.43 -9.92
CA ASN A 145 -4.99 -11.27 -10.74
C ASN A 145 -3.91 -10.41 -11.38
N TRP A 146 -2.70 -10.94 -11.41
CA TRP A 146 -1.63 -10.37 -12.20
C TRP A 146 -1.94 -10.56 -13.68
N ILE A 147 -2.06 -9.46 -14.41
CA ILE A 147 -2.08 -9.50 -15.88
C ILE A 147 -0.76 -8.90 -16.31
N ALA A 148 0.08 -9.71 -16.92
CA ALA A 148 1.18 -9.18 -17.68
C ALA A 148 0.60 -8.55 -18.94
N ALA A 149 0.72 -7.25 -19.07
CA ALA A 149 0.32 -6.53 -20.26
C ALA A 149 1.50 -5.71 -20.74
N ILE A 150 2.07 -6.11 -21.86
CA ILE A 150 2.84 -5.20 -22.71
C ILE A 150 1.79 -4.39 -23.46
N ASP A 151 1.43 -3.23 -22.95
CA ASP A 151 0.64 -2.28 -23.71
C ASP A 151 1.57 -1.18 -24.18
N GLU A 152 1.89 -1.19 -25.46
CA GLU A 152 2.73 -0.17 -26.12
C GLU A 152 2.21 1.25 -25.90
N ARG A 153 0.91 1.41 -25.65
CA ARG A 153 0.26 2.70 -25.35
C ARG A 153 0.56 3.22 -23.95
N HIS A 154 1.08 2.38 -23.06
CA HIS A 154 1.28 2.69 -21.64
C HIS A 154 2.74 2.89 -21.22
N GLN A 155 3.68 2.87 -22.16
CA GLN A 155 5.08 3.24 -21.90
C GLN A 155 5.24 4.66 -21.36
N ALA A 156 4.22 5.49 -21.50
CA ALA A 156 4.22 6.89 -21.08
C ALA A 156 3.51 7.17 -19.76
N SER A 157 2.76 6.21 -19.16
CA SER A 157 2.04 6.47 -17.92
C SER A 157 2.83 5.99 -16.70
N SER A 158 2.95 6.84 -15.72
CA SER A 158 3.71 6.64 -14.47
C SER A 158 3.21 5.50 -13.58
N HIS A 159 1.99 5.03 -13.80
CA HIS A 159 1.32 4.05 -12.95
C HIS A 159 1.34 2.61 -13.52
N ASN A 160 1.87 2.42 -14.71
CA ASN A 160 1.78 1.13 -15.40
C ASN A 160 3.17 0.56 -15.62
N GLY A 161 3.60 -0.27 -14.66
CA GLY A 161 4.82 -1.06 -14.78
C GLY A 161 4.72 -2.16 -15.84
N VAL A 162 5.81 -2.89 -15.95
CA VAL A 162 5.95 -4.05 -16.85
C VAL A 162 4.87 -5.11 -16.61
N ILE A 163 4.40 -5.20 -15.38
CA ILE A 163 3.38 -6.16 -14.96
C ILE A 163 2.23 -5.36 -14.34
N ARG A 164 1.03 -5.56 -14.84
CA ARG A 164 -0.19 -4.96 -14.31
C ARG A 164 -0.95 -5.90 -13.38
N GLN A 165 -1.59 -5.31 -12.41
CA GLN A 165 -2.68 -5.97 -11.69
C GLN A 165 -4.01 -5.69 -12.40
N ALA A 166 -4.91 -6.66 -12.34
CA ALA A 166 -6.30 -6.46 -12.65
C ALA A 166 -7.17 -7.03 -11.54
N GLN A 167 -8.18 -6.28 -11.17
CA GLN A 167 -9.24 -6.80 -10.33
C GLN A 167 -10.14 -7.66 -11.21
N THR A 168 -10.22 -8.94 -10.91
CA THR A 168 -11.14 -9.85 -11.58
C THR A 168 -12.07 -10.48 -10.56
N PRO A 169 -13.39 -10.48 -10.82
CA PRO A 169 -14.32 -11.19 -9.98
C PRO A 169 -13.92 -12.67 -9.86
N GLN A 170 -13.85 -13.19 -8.65
CA GLN A 170 -13.68 -14.62 -8.40
C GLN A 170 -14.89 -15.15 -7.67
N LYS A 171 -15.29 -16.37 -8.03
CA LYS A 171 -16.33 -17.06 -7.28
C LYS A 171 -15.81 -17.37 -5.88
N TRP A 172 -16.50 -16.90 -4.86
CA TRP A 172 -16.14 -17.20 -3.48
C TRP A 172 -16.31 -18.70 -3.20
N ASN A 173 -15.30 -19.29 -2.59
CA ASN A 173 -15.26 -20.71 -2.25
C ASN A 173 -15.75 -21.00 -0.82
N GLY A 174 -16.25 -20.00 -0.10
CA GLY A 174 -16.72 -20.13 1.28
C GLY A 174 -15.65 -19.91 2.36
N GLU A 175 -14.37 -19.75 1.96
CA GLU A 175 -13.29 -19.53 2.91
C GLU A 175 -13.22 -18.06 3.35
N PRO A 176 -13.12 -17.77 4.66
CA PRO A 176 -13.04 -16.39 5.14
C PRO A 176 -11.75 -15.70 4.72
N PHE A 177 -10.66 -16.45 4.66
CA PHE A 177 -9.33 -15.90 4.32
C PHE A 177 -8.82 -16.45 3.01
N ILE A 178 -8.39 -15.56 2.12
CA ILE A 178 -7.90 -15.90 0.80
C ILE A 178 -6.47 -15.40 0.67
N ILE A 179 -5.56 -16.28 0.20
CA ILE A 179 -4.20 -15.87 -0.13
C ILE A 179 -4.27 -14.89 -1.30
N SER A 180 -3.77 -13.68 -1.06
CA SER A 180 -3.68 -12.63 -2.06
C SER A 180 -2.33 -12.72 -2.78
N THR A 181 -2.35 -12.39 -4.05
CA THR A 181 -1.12 -12.22 -4.86
C THR A 181 -0.70 -10.75 -4.92
N TRP A 182 -1.32 -9.90 -4.11
CA TRP A 182 -1.15 -8.45 -4.17
C TRP A 182 -1.27 -7.78 -2.80
N ILE A 183 -0.44 -6.77 -2.58
CA ILE A 183 -0.52 -5.85 -1.45
C ILE A 183 -0.85 -4.48 -2.01
N THR A 184 -1.97 -3.92 -1.57
CA THR A 184 -2.36 -2.56 -1.93
C THR A 184 -1.71 -1.57 -0.97
N SER A 185 -1.34 -0.41 -1.47
CA SER A 185 -0.68 0.60 -0.65
C SER A 185 -1.66 1.47 0.15
N HIS A 186 -2.95 1.42 -0.18
CA HIS A 186 -4.00 2.14 0.55
C HIS A 186 -4.59 1.36 1.73
N PHE A 187 -4.25 0.07 1.88
CA PHE A 187 -4.53 -0.72 3.08
C PHE A 187 -3.58 -1.91 3.19
N ALA A 188 -2.71 -1.87 4.18
CA ALA A 188 -1.93 -3.03 4.56
C ALA A 188 -1.71 -3.03 6.07
N PHE A 189 -2.13 -4.11 6.74
CA PHE A 189 -1.97 -4.32 8.18
C PHE A 189 -1.10 -5.55 8.44
N MET A 190 -0.10 -5.40 9.31
CA MET A 190 0.89 -6.44 9.57
C MET A 190 1.59 -6.26 10.91
N ASP A 191 2.29 -7.29 11.36
CA ASP A 191 3.26 -7.20 12.44
C ASP A 191 4.40 -6.24 12.07
N SER A 192 4.84 -5.42 13.00
CA SER A 192 5.89 -4.41 12.77
C SER A 192 7.26 -5.02 12.43
N LEU A 193 7.47 -6.32 12.64
CA LEU A 193 8.65 -7.04 12.18
C LEU A 193 8.86 -6.87 10.65
N TRP A 194 7.77 -6.68 9.91
CA TRP A 194 7.82 -6.42 8.48
C TRP A 194 8.70 -5.21 8.12
N ILE A 195 8.73 -4.17 8.96
CA ILE A 195 9.59 -2.98 8.75
C ILE A 195 11.06 -3.38 8.65
N LYS A 196 11.48 -4.33 9.49
CA LYS A 196 12.86 -4.83 9.54
C LYS A 196 13.16 -5.80 8.41
N GLU A 197 12.25 -6.73 8.13
CA GLU A 197 12.50 -7.85 7.20
C GLU A 197 12.26 -7.46 5.75
N VAL A 198 11.35 -6.53 5.49
CA VAL A 198 10.94 -6.10 4.15
C VAL A 198 11.17 -4.61 3.96
N GLY A 199 10.38 -3.79 4.64
CA GLY A 199 10.41 -2.34 4.53
C GLY A 199 10.05 -1.82 3.13
N ILE A 200 9.93 -0.50 3.01
CA ILE A 200 9.69 0.19 1.75
C ILE A 200 11.02 0.67 1.17
N ASP A 201 11.19 0.60 -0.14
CA ASP A 201 12.43 0.97 -0.80
C ASP A 201 12.55 2.48 -0.98
N PRO A 202 13.61 3.13 -0.46
CA PRO A 202 13.78 4.58 -0.56
C PRO A 202 14.22 5.07 -1.95
N ASN A 203 14.73 4.18 -2.80
CA ASN A 203 15.26 4.52 -4.12
C ASN A 203 14.19 4.56 -5.20
N VAL A 204 13.00 3.99 -4.91
CA VAL A 204 11.83 3.99 -5.79
C VAL A 204 10.79 4.90 -5.20
N HIS A 205 10.50 6.00 -5.88
CA HIS A 205 9.61 7.03 -5.34
C HIS A 205 8.13 6.69 -5.52
N GLN A 206 7.77 6.17 -6.71
CA GLN A 206 6.38 5.87 -7.03
C GLN A 206 6.20 4.73 -8.04
N TYR A 207 7.17 4.51 -8.94
CA TYR A 207 7.00 3.56 -10.05
C TYR A 207 6.83 2.13 -9.55
N CYS A 208 5.71 1.49 -9.90
CA CYS A 208 5.40 0.10 -9.51
C CYS A 208 5.49 -0.16 -7.99
N GLU A 209 5.12 0.80 -7.16
CA GLU A 209 5.28 0.72 -5.70
C GLU A 209 4.62 -0.51 -5.07
N GLU A 210 3.39 -0.81 -5.46
CA GLU A 210 2.64 -1.96 -4.93
C GLU A 210 3.23 -3.29 -5.41
N GLN A 211 3.61 -3.37 -6.70
CA GLN A 211 4.28 -4.54 -7.27
C GLN A 211 5.59 -4.82 -6.53
N LEU A 212 6.39 -3.78 -6.34
CA LEU A 212 7.65 -3.86 -5.63
C LEU A 212 7.46 -4.33 -4.20
N THR A 213 6.54 -3.72 -3.47
CA THR A 213 6.21 -4.08 -2.09
C THR A 213 5.71 -5.53 -2.00
N THR A 214 4.84 -5.95 -2.93
CA THR A 214 4.32 -7.31 -2.98
C THR A 214 5.44 -8.33 -3.17
N ILE A 215 6.32 -8.13 -4.17
CA ILE A 215 7.40 -9.07 -4.46
C ILE A 215 8.42 -9.10 -3.32
N LYS A 216 8.83 -7.96 -2.77
CA LYS A 216 9.73 -7.93 -1.60
C LYS A 216 9.14 -8.69 -0.41
N THR A 217 7.86 -8.49 -0.14
CA THR A 217 7.13 -9.18 0.93
C THR A 217 7.11 -10.69 0.70
N TYR A 218 6.80 -11.14 -0.52
CA TYR A 218 6.84 -12.55 -0.86
C TYR A 218 8.24 -13.16 -0.71
N LEU A 219 9.27 -12.50 -1.27
CA LEU A 219 10.66 -12.97 -1.20
C LEU A 219 11.14 -13.10 0.25
N ALA A 220 10.68 -12.26 1.16
CA ALA A 220 10.97 -12.34 2.59
C ALA A 220 10.20 -13.44 3.34
N GLY A 221 9.38 -14.21 2.65
CA GLY A 221 8.64 -15.34 3.24
C GLY A 221 7.30 -14.97 3.86
N TRP A 222 6.85 -13.73 3.69
CA TRP A 222 5.53 -13.30 4.13
C TRP A 222 4.44 -13.74 3.15
N THR A 223 3.21 -13.86 3.65
CA THR A 223 2.04 -14.22 2.86
C THR A 223 1.03 -13.09 2.90
N ALA A 224 0.68 -12.55 1.76
CA ALA A 224 -0.42 -11.61 1.66
C ALA A 224 -1.76 -12.38 1.74
N VAL A 225 -2.65 -11.91 2.59
CA VAL A 225 -3.97 -12.51 2.83
C VAL A 225 -5.00 -11.40 2.83
N TYR A 226 -6.18 -11.67 2.31
CA TYR A 226 -7.31 -10.81 2.53
C TYR A 226 -8.48 -11.55 3.17
N ASP A 227 -9.28 -10.83 3.95
CA ASP A 227 -10.51 -11.31 4.53
C ASP A 227 -11.66 -11.07 3.53
N ALA A 228 -12.36 -12.12 3.14
CA ALA A 228 -13.50 -12.06 2.24
C ALA A 228 -14.78 -11.53 2.90
N ILE A 229 -14.81 -11.49 4.22
CA ILE A 229 -16.01 -11.22 5.02
C ILE A 229 -15.90 -9.85 5.70
N LEU A 230 -14.72 -9.53 6.25
CA LEU A 230 -14.52 -8.42 7.16
C LEU A 230 -13.77 -7.26 6.50
N TYR A 231 -14.37 -6.06 6.61
CA TYR A 231 -13.83 -4.79 6.14
C TYR A 231 -13.84 -3.75 7.26
N PRO A 232 -12.81 -3.72 8.11
CA PRO A 232 -12.79 -2.77 9.22
C PRO A 232 -12.52 -1.33 8.78
N ILE A 233 -11.91 -1.15 7.61
CA ILE A 233 -11.51 0.16 7.08
C ILE A 233 -11.88 0.22 5.60
N GLY A 234 -12.58 1.27 5.17
CA GLY A 234 -12.94 1.54 3.78
C GLY A 234 -12.11 2.68 3.18
N HIS A 235 -11.98 2.70 1.86
CA HIS A 235 -11.28 3.74 1.11
C HIS A 235 -12.32 4.67 0.47
N SER A 236 -12.37 5.94 0.88
CA SER A 236 -13.26 6.93 0.30
C SER A 236 -12.65 7.48 -0.99
N PRO A 237 -13.14 7.11 -2.17
CA PRO A 237 -12.63 7.73 -3.39
C PRO A 237 -12.97 9.22 -3.36
N GLN A 238 -11.98 10.06 -3.56
CA GLN A 238 -12.12 11.52 -3.55
C GLN A 238 -12.92 12.02 -4.76
N LYS A 239 -14.20 11.70 -4.82
CA LYS A 239 -15.09 12.21 -5.90
C LYS A 239 -15.21 13.72 -5.91
N THR A 240 -14.95 14.37 -4.77
CA THR A 240 -15.04 15.82 -4.60
C THR A 240 -13.76 16.57 -4.97
N ASN A 241 -12.60 15.92 -4.91
CA ASN A 241 -11.31 16.58 -5.17
C ASN A 241 -10.96 16.74 -6.64
N LEU A 242 -11.45 15.88 -7.52
CA LEU A 242 -11.29 16.06 -8.97
C LEU A 242 -11.88 17.38 -9.47
N SER A 243 -12.77 18.04 -8.70
CA SER A 243 -13.30 19.37 -9.02
C SER A 243 -12.46 20.51 -8.47
N LEU A 244 -11.66 20.28 -7.41
CA LEU A 244 -10.72 21.26 -6.84
C LEU A 244 -9.36 21.20 -7.52
N TYR A 245 -8.88 20.01 -7.86
CA TYR A 245 -7.81 19.84 -8.85
C TYR A 245 -8.44 20.09 -10.22
N GLY A 246 -8.50 21.33 -10.65
CA GLY A 246 -9.02 21.68 -11.98
C GLY A 246 -8.35 20.83 -13.06
N LYS A 247 -8.95 20.75 -14.24
CA LYS A 247 -8.39 20.00 -15.40
C LYS A 247 -6.91 20.33 -15.71
N GLU A 248 -6.41 21.43 -15.18
CA GLU A 248 -5.00 21.84 -15.26
C GLU A 248 -4.10 21.06 -14.26
N ASP A 249 -4.61 20.77 -13.06
CA ASP A 249 -3.85 19.98 -12.07
C ASP A 249 -3.82 18.50 -12.40
N ALA A 250 -4.87 17.95 -13.03
CA ALA A 250 -4.81 16.59 -13.55
C ALA A 250 -3.73 16.43 -14.64
N LYS A 251 -3.51 17.46 -15.47
CA LYS A 251 -2.38 17.50 -16.42
C LYS A 251 -1.03 17.69 -15.72
N TYR A 252 -1.01 18.38 -14.59
CA TYR A 252 0.17 18.53 -13.73
C TYR A 252 0.50 17.19 -13.06
N HIS A 253 -0.49 16.49 -12.51
CA HIS A 253 -0.35 15.17 -11.94
C HIS A 253 0.31 14.19 -12.94
N ASP A 254 -0.24 14.06 -14.14
CA ASP A 254 0.29 13.12 -15.14
C ASP A 254 1.68 13.48 -15.65
N LYS A 255 2.01 14.78 -15.77
CA LYS A 255 3.32 15.20 -16.26
C LYS A 255 4.43 15.19 -15.21
N GLU A 256 4.14 15.53 -13.96
CA GLU A 256 5.13 15.60 -12.89
C GLU A 256 5.33 14.27 -12.16
N PHE A 257 4.29 13.50 -11.90
CA PHE A 257 4.42 12.19 -11.29
C PHE A 257 5.08 11.15 -12.21
N GLY A 258 4.89 11.25 -13.51
CA GLY A 258 5.53 10.36 -14.50
C GLY A 258 7.06 10.51 -14.60
N GLN A 259 7.64 11.54 -13.96
CA GLN A 259 9.07 11.88 -14.07
C GLN A 259 9.83 11.77 -12.76
N ILE A 260 9.17 11.40 -11.64
CA ILE A 260 9.83 11.29 -10.32
C ILE A 260 10.92 10.23 -10.34
N ASP A 261 10.64 9.07 -10.93
CA ASP A 261 11.62 8.00 -11.09
C ASP A 261 12.31 8.11 -12.45
N SER A 262 13.63 8.17 -12.47
CA SER A 262 14.43 8.22 -13.69
C SER A 262 14.26 6.97 -14.55
N ALA A 263 14.65 7.03 -15.81
CA ALA A 263 14.62 5.87 -16.72
C ALA A 263 15.45 4.70 -16.17
N ASP A 264 16.59 5.00 -15.53
CA ASP A 264 17.45 3.97 -14.93
C ASP A 264 16.77 3.32 -13.74
N VAL A 265 16.11 4.09 -12.85
CA VAL A 265 15.32 3.55 -11.73
C VAL A 265 14.21 2.66 -12.26
N LYS A 266 13.46 3.10 -13.27
CA LYS A 266 12.38 2.30 -13.89
C LYS A 266 12.89 1.00 -14.47
N ARG A 267 14.07 1.01 -15.11
CA ARG A 267 14.72 -0.19 -15.66
C ARG A 267 15.11 -1.16 -14.54
N GLU A 268 15.71 -0.67 -13.46
CA GLU A 268 16.07 -1.49 -12.31
C GLU A 268 14.85 -2.06 -11.58
N VAL A 269 13.75 -1.31 -11.48
CA VAL A 269 12.47 -1.82 -10.97
C VAL A 269 11.95 -2.94 -11.87
N ALA A 270 11.93 -2.75 -13.19
CA ALA A 270 11.51 -3.79 -14.14
C ALA A 270 12.38 -5.05 -14.00
N ARG A 271 13.71 -4.90 -13.93
CA ARG A 271 14.65 -6.00 -13.67
C ARG A 271 14.32 -6.72 -12.38
N PHE A 272 14.13 -5.98 -11.28
CA PHE A 272 13.76 -6.57 -10.00
C PHE A 272 12.44 -7.33 -10.07
N LEU A 273 11.41 -6.75 -10.66
CA LEU A 273 10.10 -7.39 -10.79
C LEU A 273 10.19 -8.72 -11.56
N LEU A 274 11.04 -8.82 -12.57
CA LEU A 274 11.16 -10.02 -13.41
C LEU A 274 12.15 -11.06 -12.89
N THR A 275 13.19 -10.66 -12.18
CA THR A 275 14.28 -11.54 -11.74
C THR A 275 14.41 -11.70 -10.23
N GLY A 276 13.81 -10.79 -9.45
CA GLY A 276 14.01 -10.67 -8.02
C GLY A 276 15.33 -10.01 -7.63
N TYR A 277 16.10 -9.45 -8.57
CA TYR A 277 17.39 -8.81 -8.34
C TYR A 277 17.46 -7.42 -8.95
N SER A 278 18.16 -6.51 -8.30
CA SER A 278 18.43 -5.15 -8.75
C SER A 278 19.67 -4.61 -8.06
N ASP A 279 20.32 -3.65 -8.69
CA ASP A 279 21.47 -2.97 -8.10
C ASP A 279 21.07 -1.86 -7.12
N ILE A 280 19.80 -1.43 -7.14
CA ILE A 280 19.29 -0.34 -6.31
C ILE A 280 18.21 -0.77 -5.31
N ILE A 281 17.58 -1.94 -5.49
CA ILE A 281 16.50 -2.44 -4.63
C ILE A 281 17.03 -3.50 -3.71
N GLU A 282 16.97 -3.22 -2.41
CA GLU A 282 17.41 -4.15 -1.39
C GLU A 282 16.30 -5.13 -0.98
N VAL A 283 16.64 -6.41 -0.92
CA VAL A 283 15.84 -7.46 -0.26
C VAL A 283 16.53 -7.83 1.04
N LYS A 284 16.08 -7.25 2.14
CA LYS A 284 16.68 -7.42 3.49
C LYS A 284 16.66 -8.87 3.96
N THR A 285 15.61 -9.60 3.62
CA THR A 285 15.42 -11.00 3.96
C THR A 285 14.93 -11.76 2.73
N ARG A 286 15.55 -12.90 2.41
CA ARG A 286 15.16 -13.72 1.27
C ARG A 286 14.95 -15.17 1.70
N GLN A 287 13.72 -15.64 1.65
CA GLN A 287 13.31 -17.00 2.01
C GLN A 287 12.66 -17.75 0.85
N LYS A 288 12.19 -17.03 -0.17
CA LYS A 288 11.52 -17.59 -1.36
C LYS A 288 12.15 -17.06 -2.64
N SER A 289 11.88 -17.71 -3.75
CA SER A 289 12.37 -17.29 -5.08
C SER A 289 11.30 -16.57 -5.88
N ILE A 290 11.71 -15.71 -6.80
CA ILE A 290 10.80 -15.04 -7.73
C ILE A 290 10.18 -16.05 -8.71
N ALA A 291 10.92 -17.10 -9.08
CA ALA A 291 10.43 -18.14 -9.94
C ALA A 291 9.23 -18.89 -9.33
N ASP A 292 9.30 -19.19 -8.02
CA ASP A 292 8.16 -19.81 -7.31
C ASP A 292 6.96 -18.85 -7.25
N PHE A 293 7.19 -17.54 -7.11
CA PHE A 293 6.13 -16.56 -7.17
C PHE A 293 5.36 -16.61 -8.48
N TYR A 294 6.06 -16.55 -9.60
CA TYR A 294 5.44 -16.57 -10.93
C TYR A 294 4.86 -17.93 -11.31
N LYS A 295 5.48 -19.02 -10.84
CA LYS A 295 4.94 -20.37 -10.99
C LYS A 295 3.58 -20.53 -10.27
N ASN A 296 3.48 -19.99 -9.05
CA ASN A 296 2.21 -20.02 -8.30
C ASN A 296 1.11 -19.18 -8.98
N LEU A 297 1.48 -18.20 -9.81
CA LEU A 297 0.57 -17.40 -10.61
C LEU A 297 0.25 -18.03 -11.98
N GLY A 298 1.03 -19.03 -12.44
CA GLY A 298 0.88 -19.64 -13.76
C GLY A 298 1.24 -18.70 -14.92
N VAL A 299 2.23 -17.81 -14.71
CA VAL A 299 2.61 -16.78 -15.69
C VAL A 299 4.09 -16.84 -16.11
N GLU A 300 4.76 -17.97 -15.87
CA GLU A 300 6.20 -18.13 -16.12
C GLU A 300 6.61 -17.84 -17.56
N GLU A 301 5.89 -18.40 -18.54
CA GLU A 301 6.18 -18.21 -19.96
C GLU A 301 6.09 -16.73 -20.37
N LEU A 302 5.13 -16.02 -19.79
CA LEU A 302 4.94 -14.62 -20.04
C LEU A 302 6.07 -13.77 -19.44
N VAL A 303 6.52 -14.10 -18.22
CA VAL A 303 7.67 -13.45 -17.57
C VAL A 303 8.94 -13.67 -18.38
N GLU A 304 9.20 -14.86 -18.89
CA GLU A 304 10.34 -15.14 -19.77
C GLU A 304 10.26 -14.35 -21.09
N GLY A 305 9.07 -14.26 -21.68
CA GLY A 305 8.83 -13.40 -22.84
C GLY A 305 9.14 -11.93 -22.59
N LEU A 306 8.76 -11.43 -21.40
CA LEU A 306 9.06 -10.05 -21.00
C LEU A 306 10.54 -9.78 -20.78
N LYS A 307 11.27 -10.72 -20.18
CA LYS A 307 12.74 -10.63 -20.02
C LYS A 307 13.42 -10.48 -21.36
N LEU A 308 13.06 -11.33 -22.33
CA LEU A 308 13.61 -11.27 -23.69
C LEU A 308 13.29 -9.92 -24.36
N TYR A 309 12.04 -9.46 -24.27
CA TYR A 309 11.61 -8.20 -24.88
C TYR A 309 12.37 -6.99 -24.33
N LEU A 310 12.63 -6.98 -23.02
CA LEU A 310 13.30 -5.88 -22.32
C LEU A 310 14.83 -6.01 -22.26
N ASN A 311 15.40 -7.06 -22.89
CA ASN A 311 16.83 -7.40 -22.80
C ASN A 311 17.34 -7.45 -21.35
N ILE A 312 16.56 -8.09 -20.48
CA ILE A 312 16.91 -8.32 -19.08
C ILE A 312 17.51 -9.72 -18.97
N ASP A 313 18.80 -9.78 -18.67
CA ASP A 313 19.50 -11.04 -18.44
C ASP A 313 18.94 -11.74 -17.19
N SER A 314 18.83 -13.06 -17.24
CA SER A 314 18.30 -13.95 -16.19
C SER A 314 19.23 -14.06 -15.00
#